data_95cf2bcea569f97f85da8c5b4a469688
#
_entry.id   95cf2bcea569f97f85da8c5b4a469688
#
_cell.length_a   1.000
_cell.length_b   1.000
_cell.length_c   1.000
_cell.angle_alpha   90.00
_cell.angle_beta   90.00
_cell.angle_gamma   90.00
#
_symmetry.space_group_name_H-M   'P 1'
#
loop_
_entity.id
_entity.type
_entity.pdbx_description
1 polymer ?
#
loop_
_entity_poly.entity_id
_entity_poly.type
_entity_poly.pdbx_seq_one_letter_code
_entity_poly.pdbx_strand_id
1 'polypeptide(L)'
;MPKPIRYVMCASAMAGVLSLGLTGATSAHATQTLDYVALGDSYSAGSGVLPVDPTNLLCLRSTANYPRVIAARTGAHLKDVTCGGAQTKHFSEAQYPGVAPQLDAVTDGTDLVTLTIGGNDNNTFINAVTACGSAGLLSGGKGSPCKDKHGTSFDDQIEANTYPAIKAALQRLHAKAPGARIAVLGYPWITPATAEPGCFAKLPIASGDVPYLRGIQTHLNAVVQRAAEETGSTYVDFSRVSDGHDACKPTGTRWIEPLLFGTSVVPVHPNALGERRMAEHTMDALGLD
;
A
#
# COMPACT_ATOMS: atom_id res chain seq x y z
N MET A 1 -105.46 -5.53 30.81
CA MET A 1 -104.96 -5.95 29.48
C MET A 1 -103.49 -5.69 29.45
N PRO A 2 -102.59 -6.70 29.54
CA PRO A 2 -101.20 -6.48 29.51
C PRO A 2 -100.65 -6.69 28.05
N LYS A 3 -99.74 -5.81 27.65
CA LYS A 3 -99.04 -5.88 26.34
C LYS A 3 -97.94 -6.87 26.39
N PRO A 4 -97.61 -7.57 25.28
CA PRO A 4 -96.50 -8.55 25.22
C PRO A 4 -95.14 -7.86 25.06
N ILE A 5 -94.14 -8.39 25.77
CA ILE A 5 -92.73 -8.02 25.70
C ILE A 5 -92.13 -8.75 24.54
N ARG A 6 -91.49 -8.00 23.58
CA ARG A 6 -90.71 -8.54 22.48
C ARG A 6 -89.27 -8.67 22.96
N TYR A 7 -88.73 -9.90 22.89
CA TYR A 7 -87.33 -10.15 23.06
C TYR A 7 -86.61 -9.91 21.76
N VAL A 8 -85.55 -9.04 21.77
CA VAL A 8 -84.63 -8.85 20.67
C VAL A 8 -83.44 -9.75 20.92
N MET A 9 -83.25 -10.72 20.05
CA MET A 9 -82.00 -11.52 20.02
C MET A 9 -80.89 -10.72 19.36
N CYS A 10 -79.83 -10.40 20.13
CA CYS A 10 -78.56 -9.89 19.59
C CYS A 10 -77.73 -11.05 19.12
N ALA A 11 -77.52 -11.14 17.81
CA ALA A 11 -76.52 -12.04 17.16
C ALA A 11 -75.12 -11.41 17.28
N SER A 12 -74.25 -12.03 18.07
CA SER A 12 -72.86 -11.63 18.17
C SER A 12 -72.08 -12.21 16.97
N ALA A 13 -71.69 -11.35 16.08
CA ALA A 13 -70.76 -11.71 14.99
C ALA A 13 -69.32 -11.74 15.55
N MET A 14 -68.68 -12.89 15.63
CA MET A 14 -67.25 -13.03 15.90
C MET A 14 -66.48 -12.68 14.59
N ALA A 15 -65.81 -11.56 14.57
CA ALA A 15 -64.83 -11.21 13.52
C ALA A 15 -63.53 -11.90 13.83
N GLY A 16 -63.17 -12.91 13.06
CA GLY A 16 -61.84 -13.57 13.12
C GLY A 16 -60.79 -12.65 12.49
N VAL A 17 -59.86 -12.17 13.32
CA VAL A 17 -58.67 -11.44 12.83
C VAL A 17 -57.66 -12.44 12.29
N LEU A 18 -57.55 -12.53 10.95
CA LEU A 18 -56.46 -13.24 10.28
C LEU A 18 -55.21 -12.34 10.37
N SER A 19 -54.29 -12.64 11.31
CA SER A 19 -52.98 -12.04 11.34
C SER A 19 -52.11 -12.68 10.23
N LEU A 20 -51.94 -11.97 9.08
CA LEU A 20 -50.90 -12.29 8.12
C LEU A 20 -49.54 -11.95 8.76
N GLY A 21 -48.84 -12.96 9.21
CA GLY A 21 -47.42 -12.85 9.56
C GLY A 21 -46.60 -12.53 8.33
N LEU A 22 -46.19 -11.27 8.12
CA LEU A 22 -45.11 -10.93 7.22
C LEU A 22 -43.80 -11.52 7.78
N THR A 23 -43.42 -12.70 7.35
CA THR A 23 -42.03 -13.18 7.49
C THR A 23 -41.16 -12.32 6.58
N GLY A 24 -40.57 -11.27 7.14
CA GLY A 24 -39.52 -10.49 6.49
C GLY A 24 -38.35 -11.43 6.21
N ALA A 25 -38.24 -11.91 4.98
CA ALA A 25 -37.00 -12.55 4.52
C ALA A 25 -35.92 -11.46 4.54
N THR A 26 -35.11 -11.44 5.59
CA THR A 26 -33.83 -10.73 5.56
C THR A 26 -32.97 -11.42 4.53
N SER A 27 -32.89 -10.80 3.33
CA SER A 27 -31.91 -11.20 2.33
C SER A 27 -30.53 -11.01 2.98
N ALA A 28 -29.91 -12.10 3.42
CA ALA A 28 -28.51 -12.11 3.71
C ALA A 28 -27.83 -11.71 2.39
N HIS A 29 -27.38 -10.46 2.26
CA HIS A 29 -26.47 -10.10 1.21
C HIS A 29 -25.21 -10.97 1.45
N ALA A 30 -25.04 -11.99 0.61
CA ALA A 30 -23.75 -12.65 0.53
C ALA A 30 -22.74 -11.55 0.21
N THR A 31 -21.82 -11.27 1.14
CA THR A 31 -20.72 -10.35 0.88
C THR A 31 -19.94 -10.95 -0.29
N GLN A 32 -20.01 -10.29 -1.45
CA GLN A 32 -19.29 -10.74 -2.64
C GLN A 32 -17.80 -10.73 -2.27
N THR A 33 -17.14 -11.86 -2.44
CA THR A 33 -15.70 -11.98 -2.22
C THR A 33 -14.98 -11.10 -3.23
N LEU A 34 -14.10 -10.21 -2.77
CA LEU A 34 -13.37 -9.29 -3.63
C LEU A 34 -12.34 -10.04 -4.51
N ASP A 35 -12.34 -9.79 -5.80
CA ASP A 35 -11.25 -10.15 -6.70
C ASP A 35 -10.15 -9.09 -6.59
N TYR A 36 -9.08 -9.43 -5.87
CA TYR A 36 -8.01 -8.54 -5.49
C TYR A 36 -6.71 -8.84 -6.24
N VAL A 37 -6.14 -7.83 -6.91
CA VAL A 37 -4.83 -7.92 -7.58
C VAL A 37 -3.83 -7.01 -6.86
N ALA A 38 -2.70 -7.57 -6.43
CA ALA A 38 -1.59 -6.79 -5.89
C ALA A 38 -0.49 -6.64 -6.95
N LEU A 39 -0.17 -5.40 -7.26
CA LEU A 39 0.91 -4.98 -8.17
C LEU A 39 2.00 -4.28 -7.36
N GLY A 40 3.10 -3.96 -8.03
CA GLY A 40 4.09 -3.04 -7.48
C GLY A 40 5.46 -3.64 -7.28
N ASP A 41 6.26 -2.91 -6.53
CA ASP A 41 7.68 -3.12 -6.33
C ASP A 41 8.01 -3.92 -5.06
N SER A 42 9.21 -3.77 -4.54
CA SER A 42 9.71 -4.49 -3.36
C SER A 42 8.95 -4.19 -2.06
N TYR A 43 8.37 -3.00 -1.93
CA TYR A 43 7.55 -2.66 -0.76
C TYR A 43 6.20 -3.37 -0.81
N SER A 44 5.61 -3.55 -2.01
CA SER A 44 4.42 -4.39 -2.18
C SER A 44 4.75 -5.88 -2.09
N ALA A 45 5.93 -6.28 -2.57
CA ALA A 45 6.37 -7.66 -2.50
C ALA A 45 6.77 -8.11 -1.08
N GLY A 46 7.02 -7.18 -0.15
CA GLY A 46 7.56 -7.46 1.17
C GLY A 46 8.96 -8.07 1.11
N SER A 47 9.80 -7.56 0.17
CA SER A 47 11.12 -8.12 -0.10
C SER A 47 12.01 -8.10 1.15
N GLY A 48 12.47 -9.28 1.56
CA GLY A 48 13.26 -9.47 2.78
C GLY A 48 12.48 -10.02 3.97
N VAL A 49 11.16 -10.03 3.92
CA VAL A 49 10.31 -10.68 4.94
C VAL A 49 10.16 -12.16 4.60
N LEU A 50 10.51 -13.03 5.54
CA LEU A 50 10.38 -14.48 5.37
C LEU A 50 8.99 -14.99 5.76
N PRO A 51 8.53 -16.11 5.18
CA PRO A 51 9.15 -16.87 4.09
C PRO A 51 8.97 -16.21 2.73
N VAL A 52 9.92 -16.46 1.81
CA VAL A 52 9.80 -16.06 0.41
C VAL A 52 8.88 -17.01 -0.34
N ASP A 53 8.07 -16.49 -1.25
CA ASP A 53 7.22 -17.27 -2.15
C ASP A 53 8.11 -18.13 -3.09
N PRO A 54 8.06 -19.46 -2.99
CA PRO A 54 8.92 -20.32 -3.79
C PRO A 54 8.53 -20.37 -5.28
N THR A 55 7.36 -19.87 -5.65
CA THR A 55 6.87 -19.93 -7.04
C THR A 55 7.63 -18.96 -7.96
N ASN A 56 8.21 -17.89 -7.40
CA ASN A 56 9.02 -16.94 -8.15
C ASN A 56 10.06 -16.25 -7.24
N LEU A 57 11.23 -16.89 -7.12
CA LEU A 57 12.32 -16.40 -6.28
C LEU A 57 12.95 -15.09 -6.80
N LEU A 58 12.87 -14.81 -8.10
CA LEU A 58 13.43 -13.58 -8.69
C LEU A 58 12.71 -12.33 -8.20
N CYS A 59 11.44 -12.44 -7.86
CA CYS A 59 10.64 -11.33 -7.35
C CYS A 59 10.84 -11.06 -5.85
N LEU A 60 11.53 -11.93 -5.12
CA LEU A 60 11.73 -11.82 -3.66
C LEU A 60 10.42 -11.52 -2.90
N ARG A 61 9.30 -12.03 -3.41
CA ARG A 61 7.99 -11.81 -2.84
C ARG A 61 7.82 -12.62 -1.56
N SER A 62 7.36 -11.97 -0.50
CA SER A 62 7.07 -12.62 0.77
C SER A 62 5.68 -13.30 0.73
N THR A 63 5.55 -14.41 1.45
CA THR A 63 4.23 -14.99 1.76
C THR A 63 3.51 -14.26 2.90
N ALA A 64 4.13 -13.21 3.47
CA ALA A 64 3.62 -12.39 4.55
C ALA A 64 3.66 -10.88 4.24
N ASN A 65 3.64 -10.51 2.95
CA ASN A 65 3.57 -9.11 2.49
C ASN A 65 2.19 -8.49 2.81
N TYR A 66 2.08 -7.17 2.76
CA TYR A 66 0.84 -6.47 3.13
C TYR A 66 -0.38 -6.92 2.29
N PRO A 67 -0.26 -7.23 0.97
CA PRO A 67 -1.41 -7.71 0.22
C PRO A 67 -1.99 -9.02 0.75
N ARG A 68 -1.12 -9.95 1.16
CA ARG A 68 -1.55 -11.23 1.74
C ARG A 68 -2.19 -11.04 3.11
N VAL A 69 -1.72 -10.07 3.89
CA VAL A 69 -2.35 -9.71 5.17
C VAL A 69 -3.75 -9.14 4.93
N ILE A 70 -3.93 -8.25 3.95
CA ILE A 70 -5.24 -7.71 3.55
C ILE A 70 -6.16 -8.86 3.11
N ALA A 71 -5.71 -9.69 2.18
CA ALA A 71 -6.51 -10.81 1.67
C ALA A 71 -6.96 -11.78 2.78
N ALA A 72 -6.06 -12.10 3.72
CA ALA A 72 -6.39 -12.98 4.84
C ALA A 72 -7.44 -12.39 5.79
N ARG A 73 -7.44 -11.06 5.97
CA ARG A 73 -8.41 -10.37 6.84
C ARG A 73 -9.76 -10.16 6.17
N THR A 74 -9.78 -9.87 4.88
CA THR A 74 -11.00 -9.58 4.12
C THR A 74 -11.64 -10.81 3.47
N GLY A 75 -10.92 -11.93 3.40
CA GLY A 75 -11.33 -13.12 2.63
C GLY A 75 -11.24 -12.92 1.12
N ALA A 76 -10.54 -11.89 0.62
CA ALA A 76 -10.42 -11.60 -0.80
C ALA A 76 -9.65 -12.68 -1.57
N HIS A 77 -10.03 -12.91 -2.83
CA HIS A 77 -9.27 -13.73 -3.78
C HIS A 77 -8.07 -12.94 -4.30
N LEU A 78 -6.90 -13.17 -3.71
CA LEU A 78 -5.70 -12.43 -4.07
C LEU A 78 -4.95 -13.06 -5.25
N LYS A 79 -4.69 -12.26 -6.27
CA LYS A 79 -3.68 -12.51 -7.29
C LYS A 79 -2.50 -11.57 -7.07
N ASP A 80 -1.45 -12.07 -6.44
CA ASP A 80 -0.26 -11.31 -6.07
C ASP A 80 0.82 -11.45 -7.15
N VAL A 81 1.07 -10.37 -7.91
CA VAL A 81 2.10 -10.29 -8.94
C VAL A 81 3.16 -9.24 -8.64
N THR A 82 3.23 -8.81 -7.37
CA THR A 82 4.28 -7.91 -6.89
C THR A 82 5.68 -8.48 -7.15
N CYS A 83 6.65 -7.63 -7.46
CA CYS A 83 7.99 -8.09 -7.78
C CYS A 83 9.06 -7.08 -7.32
N GLY A 84 10.02 -7.53 -6.53
CA GLY A 84 11.12 -6.71 -6.04
C GLY A 84 11.85 -6.01 -7.18
N GLY A 85 12.12 -4.70 -7.03
CA GLY A 85 12.78 -3.88 -8.05
C GLY A 85 11.91 -3.49 -9.25
N ALA A 86 10.59 -3.75 -9.21
CA ALA A 86 9.71 -3.36 -10.31
C ALA A 86 9.72 -1.84 -10.52
N GLN A 87 9.71 -1.45 -11.77
CA GLN A 87 9.54 -0.08 -12.27
C GLN A 87 8.19 0.02 -12.99
N THR A 88 7.69 1.21 -13.21
CA THR A 88 6.42 1.44 -13.92
C THR A 88 6.35 0.74 -15.28
N LYS A 89 7.47 0.62 -16.01
CA LYS A 89 7.55 -0.09 -17.29
C LYS A 89 7.17 -1.58 -17.16
N HIS A 90 7.45 -2.21 -16.00
CA HIS A 90 7.14 -3.63 -15.78
C HIS A 90 5.65 -3.91 -15.60
N PHE A 91 4.82 -2.87 -15.61
CA PHE A 91 3.38 -3.05 -15.77
C PHE A 91 3.01 -3.57 -17.15
N SER A 92 3.78 -3.20 -18.19
CA SER A 92 3.54 -3.58 -19.60
C SER A 92 4.65 -4.45 -20.19
N GLU A 93 5.75 -4.66 -19.48
CA GLU A 93 6.93 -5.40 -19.93
C GLU A 93 7.29 -6.48 -18.91
N ALA A 94 7.80 -7.61 -19.38
CA ALA A 94 8.35 -8.64 -18.50
C ALA A 94 9.58 -8.12 -17.74
N GLN A 95 9.57 -8.24 -16.40
CA GLN A 95 10.71 -7.83 -15.57
C GLN A 95 11.88 -8.83 -15.69
N TYR A 96 11.57 -10.11 -15.73
CA TYR A 96 12.50 -11.21 -15.86
C TYR A 96 11.95 -12.26 -16.83
N PRO A 97 12.79 -13.13 -17.41
CA PRO A 97 12.30 -14.28 -18.15
C PRO A 97 11.34 -15.12 -17.32
N GLY A 98 10.13 -15.36 -17.85
CA GLY A 98 9.07 -16.10 -17.17
C GLY A 98 8.24 -15.30 -16.17
N VAL A 99 8.51 -14.01 -15.98
CA VAL A 99 7.67 -13.08 -15.20
C VAL A 99 6.85 -12.24 -16.16
N ALA A 100 5.56 -12.51 -16.25
CA ALA A 100 4.64 -11.74 -17.11
C ALA A 100 4.54 -10.26 -16.67
N PRO A 101 4.20 -9.35 -17.59
CA PRO A 101 3.86 -7.98 -17.24
C PRO A 101 2.79 -7.94 -16.14
N GLN A 102 2.94 -7.05 -15.16
CA GLN A 102 2.04 -7.06 -14.00
C GLN A 102 0.58 -6.78 -14.38
N LEU A 103 0.34 -5.94 -15.38
CA LEU A 103 -1.04 -5.67 -15.87
C LEU A 103 -1.73 -6.89 -16.47
N ASP A 104 -1.03 -7.96 -16.84
CA ASP A 104 -1.67 -9.19 -17.35
C ASP A 104 -2.45 -9.93 -16.25
N ALA A 105 -2.21 -9.58 -14.99
CA ALA A 105 -2.97 -10.10 -13.87
C ALA A 105 -4.34 -9.43 -13.69
N VAL A 106 -4.51 -8.22 -14.21
CA VAL A 106 -5.69 -7.36 -14.05
C VAL A 106 -6.71 -7.67 -15.13
N THR A 107 -7.98 -7.77 -14.76
CA THR A 107 -9.12 -7.99 -15.66
C THR A 107 -10.22 -6.97 -15.36
N ASP A 108 -11.23 -6.91 -16.22
CA ASP A 108 -12.44 -6.10 -16.03
C ASP A 108 -13.26 -6.51 -14.79
N GLY A 109 -13.12 -7.77 -14.34
CA GLY A 109 -13.72 -8.28 -13.11
C GLY A 109 -12.89 -8.04 -11.84
N THR A 110 -11.78 -7.30 -11.92
CA THR A 110 -10.98 -6.96 -10.73
C THR A 110 -11.71 -5.90 -9.89
N ASP A 111 -11.91 -6.16 -8.59
CA ASP A 111 -12.60 -5.25 -7.66
C ASP A 111 -11.64 -4.31 -6.94
N LEU A 112 -10.45 -4.81 -6.59
CA LEU A 112 -9.44 -4.07 -5.82
C LEU A 112 -8.06 -4.24 -6.41
N VAL A 113 -7.32 -3.14 -6.52
CA VAL A 113 -5.89 -3.15 -6.82
C VAL A 113 -5.15 -2.33 -5.77
N THR A 114 -4.04 -2.87 -5.24
CA THR A 114 -3.11 -2.10 -4.40
C THR A 114 -1.70 -2.17 -4.96
N LEU A 115 -0.93 -1.11 -4.81
CA LEU A 115 0.45 -1.05 -5.32
C LEU A 115 1.30 0.01 -4.62
N THR A 116 2.60 -0.27 -4.51
CA THR A 116 3.68 0.74 -4.40
C THR A 116 4.45 0.73 -5.70
N ILE A 117 4.75 1.87 -6.29
CA ILE A 117 5.50 1.97 -7.55
C ILE A 117 6.17 3.34 -7.69
N GLY A 118 7.25 3.40 -8.45
CA GLY A 118 7.97 4.63 -8.77
C GLY A 118 9.31 4.75 -8.05
N GLY A 119 9.47 4.12 -6.89
CA GLY A 119 10.73 4.16 -6.12
C GLY A 119 11.95 3.63 -6.88
N ASN A 120 11.75 2.74 -7.84
CA ASN A 120 12.81 2.17 -8.67
C ASN A 120 12.93 2.81 -10.07
N ASP A 121 12.01 3.72 -10.43
CA ASP A 121 12.01 4.30 -11.76
C ASP A 121 13.30 5.05 -12.03
N ASN A 122 13.94 4.72 -13.16
CA ASN A 122 15.25 5.22 -13.54
C ASN A 122 16.35 5.06 -12.48
N ASN A 123 16.12 4.23 -11.45
CA ASN A 123 16.95 4.05 -10.28
C ASN A 123 17.17 5.36 -9.46
N THR A 124 16.37 6.40 -9.67
CA THR A 124 16.63 7.73 -9.11
C THR A 124 16.67 7.70 -7.59
N PHE A 125 15.67 7.13 -6.93
CA PHE A 125 15.63 7.11 -5.46
C PHE A 125 16.70 6.19 -4.85
N ILE A 126 16.92 5.00 -5.41
CA ILE A 126 17.98 4.11 -4.91
C ILE A 126 19.38 4.72 -5.12
N ASN A 127 19.59 5.45 -6.21
CA ASN A 127 20.84 6.20 -6.42
C ASN A 127 21.01 7.31 -5.39
N ALA A 128 19.93 8.01 -4.99
CA ALA A 128 19.98 9.00 -3.91
C ALA A 128 20.41 8.35 -2.57
N VAL A 129 19.78 7.24 -2.20
CA VAL A 129 20.15 6.48 -0.97
C VAL A 129 21.62 6.05 -1.01
N THR A 130 22.06 5.49 -2.13
CA THR A 130 23.43 4.99 -2.29
C THR A 130 24.45 6.12 -2.30
N ALA A 131 24.18 7.22 -3.01
CA ALA A 131 25.05 8.39 -3.08
C ALA A 131 25.20 9.06 -1.70
N CYS A 132 24.09 9.28 -0.98
CA CYS A 132 24.11 9.88 0.34
C CYS A 132 24.75 8.96 1.39
N GLY A 133 24.56 7.64 1.29
CA GLY A 133 25.23 6.67 2.14
C GLY A 133 26.75 6.69 1.93
N SER A 134 27.20 6.67 0.67
CA SER A 134 28.62 6.73 0.33
C SER A 134 29.27 8.05 0.78
N ALA A 135 28.60 9.18 0.52
CA ALA A 135 29.07 10.51 0.96
C ALA A 135 29.16 10.63 2.49
N GLY A 136 28.16 10.05 3.18
CA GLY A 136 28.13 9.99 4.63
C GLY A 136 29.30 9.20 5.23
N LEU A 137 29.63 8.04 4.65
CA LEU A 137 30.79 7.24 5.06
C LEU A 137 32.09 8.05 4.88
N LEU A 138 32.28 8.67 3.72
CA LEU A 138 33.49 9.44 3.40
C LEU A 138 33.66 10.68 4.27
N SER A 139 32.57 11.31 4.72
CA SER A 139 32.59 12.49 5.59
C SER A 139 32.63 12.15 7.09
N GLY A 140 32.62 10.85 7.44
CA GLY A 140 32.49 10.42 8.84
C GLY A 140 31.18 10.88 9.49
N GLY A 141 30.10 10.99 8.69
CA GLY A 141 28.78 11.36 9.15
C GLY A 141 28.54 12.86 9.36
N LYS A 142 29.43 13.73 8.89
CA LYS A 142 29.38 15.18 9.14
C LYS A 142 29.00 15.97 7.90
N GLY A 143 28.32 17.11 8.13
CA GLY A 143 27.95 18.06 7.07
C GLY A 143 26.84 17.54 6.17
N SER A 144 26.80 18.06 4.92
CA SER A 144 25.78 17.77 3.91
C SER A 144 26.41 17.42 2.56
N PRO A 145 27.41 16.51 2.49
CA PRO A 145 28.20 16.29 1.27
C PRO A 145 27.38 15.75 0.10
N CYS A 146 26.30 15.03 0.35
CA CYS A 146 25.39 14.55 -0.67
C CYS A 146 24.57 15.70 -1.25
N LYS A 147 23.95 16.51 -0.40
CA LYS A 147 23.21 17.71 -0.80
C LYS A 147 24.08 18.68 -1.56
N ASP A 148 25.29 18.95 -1.05
CA ASP A 148 26.23 19.89 -1.65
C ASP A 148 26.63 19.46 -3.09
N LYS A 149 26.72 18.15 -3.32
CA LYS A 149 27.05 17.58 -4.63
C LYS A 149 25.89 17.51 -5.58
N HIS A 150 24.70 17.14 -5.12
CA HIS A 150 23.56 16.76 -5.96
C HIS A 150 22.47 17.82 -6.04
N GLY A 151 22.38 18.75 -5.08
CA GLY A 151 21.39 19.84 -5.09
C GLY A 151 19.96 19.31 -5.28
N THR A 152 19.27 19.76 -6.32
CA THR A 152 17.91 19.35 -6.69
C THR A 152 17.85 18.21 -7.70
N SER A 153 19.00 17.70 -8.16
CA SER A 153 19.05 16.79 -9.32
C SER A 153 18.21 15.51 -9.17
N PHE A 154 18.03 14.98 -7.95
CA PHE A 154 17.17 13.84 -7.71
C PHE A 154 15.69 14.21 -7.80
N ASP A 155 15.33 15.36 -7.24
CA ASP A 155 13.95 15.88 -7.30
C ASP A 155 13.56 16.21 -8.75
N ASP A 156 14.47 16.83 -9.51
CA ASP A 156 14.29 17.16 -10.94
C ASP A 156 14.06 15.87 -11.77
N GLN A 157 14.78 14.79 -11.48
CA GLN A 157 14.63 13.50 -12.17
C GLN A 157 13.30 12.82 -11.77
N ILE A 158 12.89 12.86 -10.50
CA ILE A 158 11.61 12.34 -10.04
C ILE A 158 10.47 13.06 -10.76
N GLU A 159 10.53 14.39 -10.82
CA GLU A 159 9.51 15.20 -11.49
C GLU A 159 9.47 14.95 -13.00
N ALA A 160 10.62 14.92 -13.65
CA ALA A 160 10.69 14.81 -15.12
C ALA A 160 10.40 13.40 -15.64
N ASN A 161 10.73 12.35 -14.88
CA ASN A 161 10.69 10.97 -15.38
C ASN A 161 9.71 10.08 -14.60
N THR A 162 9.77 10.10 -13.27
CA THR A 162 8.98 9.18 -12.42
C THR A 162 7.51 9.57 -12.41
N TYR A 163 7.20 10.85 -12.22
CA TYR A 163 5.82 11.33 -12.19
C TYR A 163 5.03 10.97 -13.46
N PRO A 164 5.46 11.33 -14.69
CA PRO A 164 4.70 11.00 -15.89
C PRO A 164 4.59 9.49 -16.12
N ALA A 165 5.60 8.72 -15.71
CA ALA A 165 5.58 7.27 -15.85
C ALA A 165 4.56 6.60 -14.91
N ILE A 166 4.47 7.04 -13.65
CA ILE A 166 3.45 6.59 -12.70
C ILE A 166 2.05 6.93 -13.24
N LYS A 167 1.83 8.20 -13.64
CA LYS A 167 0.54 8.65 -14.18
C LYS A 167 0.10 7.80 -15.37
N ALA A 168 0.99 7.55 -16.33
CA ALA A 168 0.70 6.71 -17.49
C ALA A 168 0.40 5.25 -17.11
N ALA A 169 1.11 4.69 -16.12
CA ALA A 169 0.86 3.34 -15.61
C ALA A 169 -0.53 3.22 -14.96
N LEU A 170 -0.93 4.20 -14.14
CA LEU A 170 -2.25 4.24 -13.51
C LEU A 170 -3.37 4.43 -14.52
N GLN A 171 -3.18 5.26 -15.55
CA GLN A 171 -4.15 5.39 -16.65
C GLN A 171 -4.40 4.07 -17.37
N ARG A 172 -3.34 3.30 -17.65
CA ARG A 172 -3.47 1.96 -18.25
C ARG A 172 -4.18 0.99 -17.32
N LEU A 173 -3.93 1.07 -16.03
CA LEU A 173 -4.59 0.24 -15.02
C LEU A 173 -6.09 0.53 -14.97
N HIS A 174 -6.50 1.80 -14.93
CA HIS A 174 -7.91 2.19 -14.99
C HIS A 174 -8.59 1.78 -16.29
N ALA A 175 -7.88 1.89 -17.42
CA ALA A 175 -8.43 1.43 -18.71
C ALA A 175 -8.68 -0.09 -18.74
N LYS A 176 -7.88 -0.87 -17.99
CA LYS A 176 -7.98 -2.34 -17.94
C LYS A 176 -9.01 -2.83 -16.92
N ALA A 177 -9.20 -2.12 -15.82
CA ALA A 177 -10.16 -2.43 -14.77
C ALA A 177 -10.95 -1.16 -14.37
N PRO A 178 -11.87 -0.68 -15.19
CA PRO A 178 -12.57 0.58 -14.96
C PRO A 178 -13.49 0.56 -13.73
N GLY A 179 -13.90 -0.62 -13.27
CA GLY A 179 -14.70 -0.81 -12.06
C GLY A 179 -13.89 -1.00 -10.78
N ALA A 180 -12.57 -1.20 -10.90
CA ALA A 180 -11.75 -1.49 -9.73
C ALA A 180 -11.51 -0.26 -8.85
N ARG A 181 -11.46 -0.48 -7.54
CA ARG A 181 -10.85 0.47 -6.61
C ARG A 181 -9.33 0.31 -6.68
N ILE A 182 -8.63 1.37 -7.05
CA ILE A 182 -7.18 1.37 -7.17
C ILE A 182 -6.59 2.20 -6.03
N ALA A 183 -5.77 1.58 -5.18
CA ALA A 183 -5.07 2.23 -4.09
C ALA A 183 -3.56 2.25 -4.34
N VAL A 184 -3.00 3.44 -4.43
CA VAL A 184 -1.56 3.67 -4.58
C VAL A 184 -1.00 4.06 -3.23
N LEU A 185 -0.07 3.26 -2.72
CA LEU A 185 0.53 3.45 -1.41
C LEU A 185 1.79 4.31 -1.51
N GLY A 186 1.89 5.33 -0.66
CA GLY A 186 3.13 6.05 -0.42
C GLY A 186 4.15 5.17 0.30
N TYR A 187 5.41 5.57 0.27
CA TYR A 187 6.50 4.86 0.95
C TYR A 187 6.62 5.34 2.40
N PRO A 188 6.54 4.42 3.40
CA PRO A 188 6.87 4.73 4.79
C PRO A 188 8.30 5.28 4.92
N TRP A 189 8.53 6.13 5.90
CA TRP A 189 9.80 6.83 6.06
C TRP A 189 11.00 5.92 6.29
N ILE A 190 12.04 6.12 5.49
CA ILE A 190 13.34 5.44 5.63
C ILE A 190 14.20 6.14 6.68
N THR A 191 14.21 7.49 6.66
CA THR A 191 15.01 8.31 7.57
C THR A 191 14.12 9.09 8.55
N PRO A 192 14.62 9.43 9.75
CA PRO A 192 13.96 10.41 10.61
C PRO A 192 13.91 11.78 9.93
N ALA A 193 13.13 12.71 10.47
CA ALA A 193 13.05 14.07 9.93
C ALA A 193 14.38 14.84 10.07
N THR A 194 15.13 14.57 11.13
CA THR A 194 16.45 15.13 11.41
C THR A 194 17.40 14.06 11.92
N ALA A 195 18.71 14.33 11.86
CA ALA A 195 19.69 13.39 12.36
C ALA A 195 19.49 13.11 13.86
N GLU A 196 19.54 11.83 14.22
CA GLU A 196 19.38 11.35 15.58
C GLU A 196 20.65 10.65 16.07
N PRO A 197 20.95 10.68 17.38
CA PRO A 197 22.06 9.93 17.96
C PRO A 197 21.97 8.44 17.61
N GLY A 198 23.10 7.86 17.17
CA GLY A 198 23.19 6.44 16.82
C GLY A 198 22.60 6.05 15.46
N CYS A 199 21.94 6.98 14.75
CA CYS A 199 21.38 6.71 13.42
C CYS A 199 22.49 6.41 12.40
N PHE A 200 23.61 7.16 12.41
CA PHE A 200 24.73 6.97 11.48
C PHE A 200 25.29 5.53 11.50
N ALA A 201 25.32 4.87 12.64
CA ALA A 201 25.76 3.48 12.73
C ALA A 201 24.86 2.50 11.99
N LYS A 202 23.58 2.84 11.80
CA LYS A 202 22.54 2.04 11.14
C LYS A 202 22.34 2.43 9.69
N LEU A 203 22.29 3.74 9.46
CA LEU A 203 22.22 4.39 8.14
C LEU A 203 23.39 5.35 8.03
N PRO A 204 24.46 5.06 7.30
CA PRO A 204 25.67 5.89 7.24
C PRO A 204 25.45 7.13 6.36
N ILE A 205 24.45 7.94 6.70
CA ILE A 205 24.09 9.20 6.04
C ILE A 205 24.57 10.35 6.92
N ALA A 206 25.25 11.33 6.33
CA ALA A 206 25.76 12.48 7.06
C ALA A 206 24.60 13.28 7.71
N SER A 207 24.88 13.89 8.86
CA SER A 207 23.84 14.52 9.69
C SER A 207 23.01 15.59 8.95
N GLY A 208 23.62 16.38 8.08
CA GLY A 208 22.91 17.35 7.24
C GLY A 208 22.25 16.77 6.02
N ASP A 209 22.61 15.52 5.61
CA ASP A 209 22.00 14.82 4.50
C ASP A 209 20.78 13.98 4.92
N VAL A 210 20.56 13.73 6.22
CA VAL A 210 19.34 13.04 6.70
C VAL A 210 18.07 13.80 6.29
N PRO A 211 17.92 15.11 6.59
CA PRO A 211 16.76 15.86 6.13
C PRO A 211 16.73 16.03 4.59
N TYR A 212 17.86 16.02 3.92
CA TYR A 212 17.91 16.09 2.45
C TYR A 212 17.32 14.81 1.83
N LEU A 213 17.74 13.62 2.26
CA LEU A 213 17.19 12.35 1.76
C LEU A 213 15.70 12.20 2.14
N ARG A 214 15.31 12.66 3.35
CA ARG A 214 13.91 12.74 3.76
C ARG A 214 13.10 13.64 2.80
N GLY A 215 13.68 14.77 2.36
CA GLY A 215 13.08 15.68 1.39
C GLY A 215 12.85 15.02 0.03
N ILE A 216 13.84 14.29 -0.49
CA ILE A 216 13.71 13.52 -1.76
C ILE A 216 12.58 12.48 -1.64
N GLN A 217 12.50 11.76 -0.53
CA GLN A 217 11.40 10.81 -0.30
C GLN A 217 10.04 11.52 -0.18
N THR A 218 9.99 12.69 0.45
CA THR A 218 8.78 13.51 0.50
C THR A 218 8.33 13.90 -0.90
N HIS A 219 9.26 14.31 -1.77
CA HIS A 219 8.95 14.66 -3.15
C HIS A 219 8.48 13.44 -3.95
N LEU A 220 9.12 12.27 -3.80
CA LEU A 220 8.65 11.03 -4.41
C LEU A 220 7.21 10.69 -3.99
N ASN A 221 6.90 10.75 -2.70
CA ASN A 221 5.56 10.50 -2.20
C ASN A 221 4.54 11.51 -2.74
N ALA A 222 4.94 12.78 -2.86
CA ALA A 222 4.08 13.85 -3.41
C ALA A 222 3.75 13.63 -4.90
N VAL A 223 4.70 13.17 -5.72
CA VAL A 223 4.42 12.87 -7.13
C VAL A 223 3.58 11.60 -7.30
N VAL A 224 3.76 10.60 -6.41
CA VAL A 224 2.89 9.41 -6.35
C VAL A 224 1.46 9.82 -5.99
N GLN A 225 1.29 10.66 -4.97
CA GLN A 225 -0.01 11.20 -4.58
C GLN A 225 -0.68 11.96 -5.73
N ARG A 226 0.04 12.90 -6.34
CA ARG A 226 -0.47 13.70 -7.47
C ARG A 226 -0.90 12.82 -8.64
N ALA A 227 -0.10 11.82 -9.01
CA ALA A 227 -0.45 10.90 -10.08
C ALA A 227 -1.69 10.06 -9.72
N ALA A 228 -1.84 9.62 -8.47
CA ALA A 228 -3.02 8.91 -8.00
C ALA A 228 -4.27 9.80 -8.09
N GLU A 229 -4.22 11.01 -7.54
CA GLU A 229 -5.35 11.95 -7.54
C GLU A 229 -5.79 12.32 -8.95
N GLU A 230 -4.84 12.64 -9.84
CA GLU A 230 -5.12 13.02 -11.23
C GLU A 230 -5.67 11.87 -12.09
N THR A 231 -5.52 10.63 -11.65
CA THR A 231 -6.06 9.44 -12.33
C THR A 231 -7.31 8.87 -11.68
N GLY A 232 -7.76 9.44 -10.54
CA GLY A 232 -8.92 8.93 -9.82
C GLY A 232 -8.61 7.71 -8.94
N SER A 233 -7.33 7.46 -8.64
CA SER A 233 -6.90 6.44 -7.70
C SER A 233 -6.89 6.98 -6.27
N THR A 234 -7.08 6.11 -5.27
CA THR A 234 -6.93 6.47 -3.86
C THR A 234 -5.45 6.47 -3.48
N TYR A 235 -4.95 7.58 -2.95
CA TYR A 235 -3.63 7.61 -2.34
C TYR A 235 -3.70 7.20 -0.87
N VAL A 236 -2.85 6.26 -0.44
CA VAL A 236 -2.72 5.85 0.97
C VAL A 236 -1.47 6.50 1.55
N ASP A 237 -1.69 7.52 2.39
CA ASP A 237 -0.60 8.33 2.96
C ASP A 237 -0.02 7.69 4.23
N PHE A 238 1.26 7.31 4.18
CA PHE A 238 1.99 6.81 5.33
C PHE A 238 2.80 7.88 6.07
N SER A 239 2.83 9.12 5.62
CA SER A 239 3.71 10.16 6.15
C SER A 239 3.55 10.37 7.66
N ARG A 240 2.30 10.42 8.14
CA ARG A 240 2.01 10.62 9.56
C ARG A 240 2.17 9.34 10.39
N VAL A 241 1.67 8.21 9.89
CA VAL A 241 1.61 6.97 10.67
C VAL A 241 2.96 6.24 10.73
N SER A 242 3.87 6.50 9.80
CA SER A 242 5.23 5.94 9.81
C SER A 242 6.27 6.87 10.46
N ASP A 243 5.87 8.08 10.88
CA ASP A 243 6.80 8.96 11.61
C ASP A 243 7.19 8.34 12.96
N GLY A 244 8.49 8.36 13.27
CA GLY A 244 9.03 7.64 14.43
C GLY A 244 9.18 6.12 14.28
N HIS A 245 8.97 5.59 13.06
CA HIS A 245 9.12 4.16 12.73
C HIS A 245 10.16 3.90 11.64
N ASP A 246 11.04 4.88 11.39
CA ASP A 246 12.12 4.83 10.41
C ASP A 246 13.22 3.80 10.78
N ALA A 247 14.17 3.62 9.88
CA ALA A 247 15.26 2.65 10.01
C ALA A 247 16.23 2.93 11.17
N CYS A 248 16.24 4.14 11.75
CA CYS A 248 17.09 4.47 12.89
C CYS A 248 16.50 4.00 14.23
N LYS A 249 15.22 3.67 14.28
CA LYS A 249 14.54 3.23 15.49
C LYS A 249 14.96 1.80 15.91
N PRO A 250 14.75 1.44 17.18
CA PRO A 250 15.06 0.09 17.66
C PRO A 250 14.17 -0.98 17.01
N THR A 251 14.65 -2.21 17.03
CA THR A 251 13.85 -3.40 16.65
C THR A 251 12.56 -3.44 17.47
N GLY A 252 11.43 -3.76 16.81
CA GLY A 252 10.11 -3.73 17.43
C GLY A 252 9.39 -2.38 17.35
N THR A 253 10.12 -1.27 17.09
CA THR A 253 9.53 0.05 16.82
C THR A 253 9.63 0.39 15.33
N ARG A 254 10.77 0.12 14.70
CA ARG A 254 10.98 0.40 13.28
C ARG A 254 10.11 -0.45 12.37
N TRP A 255 9.60 0.15 11.32
CA TRP A 255 8.94 -0.54 10.22
C TRP A 255 9.90 -0.84 9.08
N ILE A 256 10.92 0.00 8.92
CA ILE A 256 11.93 -0.09 7.86
C ILE A 256 13.24 -0.61 8.46
N GLU A 257 13.83 -1.60 7.81
CA GLU A 257 15.12 -2.13 8.22
C GLU A 257 16.26 -1.16 7.87
N PRO A 258 17.26 -1.04 8.73
CA PRO A 258 18.43 -0.21 8.45
C PRO A 258 19.35 -0.87 7.41
N LEU A 259 20.29 -0.09 6.88
CA LEU A 259 21.32 -0.59 5.97
C LEU A 259 22.28 -1.55 6.70
N LEU A 260 22.65 -1.23 7.94
CA LEU A 260 23.57 -2.03 8.79
C LEU A 260 22.82 -2.49 10.05
N PHE A 261 23.15 -3.68 10.53
CA PHE A 261 22.56 -4.28 11.74
C PHE A 261 21.04 -4.46 11.67
N GLY A 262 20.52 -4.68 10.45
CA GLY A 262 19.13 -5.08 10.22
C GLY A 262 18.87 -6.54 10.61
N THR A 263 17.59 -6.89 10.67
CA THR A 263 17.12 -8.27 10.92
C THR A 263 16.62 -8.94 9.64
N SER A 264 16.50 -8.18 8.56
CA SER A 264 16.12 -8.66 7.22
C SER A 264 17.33 -8.74 6.29
N VAL A 265 17.25 -9.64 5.31
CA VAL A 265 18.28 -9.80 4.27
C VAL A 265 18.23 -8.70 3.20
N VAL A 266 17.16 -7.94 3.13
CA VAL A 266 17.02 -6.78 2.23
C VAL A 266 16.95 -5.51 3.07
N PRO A 267 18.02 -4.68 3.07
CA PRO A 267 18.07 -3.46 3.85
C PRO A 267 17.16 -2.37 3.25
N VAL A 268 16.80 -1.38 4.06
CA VAL A 268 16.02 -0.19 3.66
C VAL A 268 14.62 -0.54 3.13
N HIS A 269 14.09 -1.69 3.57
CA HIS A 269 12.76 -2.21 3.19
C HIS A 269 11.90 -2.46 4.43
N PRO A 270 10.58 -2.52 4.25
CA PRO A 270 9.69 -2.88 5.34
C PRO A 270 10.03 -4.24 5.92
N ASN A 271 10.01 -4.34 7.23
CA ASN A 271 10.07 -5.62 7.95
C ASN A 271 8.65 -6.18 8.17
N ALA A 272 8.55 -7.34 8.80
CA ALA A 272 7.25 -7.98 9.04
C ALA A 272 6.28 -7.11 9.88
N LEU A 273 6.78 -6.20 10.75
CA LEU A 273 5.95 -5.22 11.44
C LEU A 273 5.47 -4.15 10.46
N GLY A 274 6.37 -3.63 9.62
CA GLY A 274 6.06 -2.66 8.57
C GLY A 274 4.98 -3.17 7.62
N GLU A 275 5.12 -4.39 7.11
CA GLU A 275 4.13 -5.02 6.22
C GLU A 275 2.74 -5.11 6.88
N ARG A 276 2.67 -5.53 8.14
CA ARG A 276 1.39 -5.58 8.87
C ARG A 276 0.78 -4.19 9.05
N ARG A 277 1.59 -3.17 9.37
CA ARG A 277 1.12 -1.79 9.54
C ARG A 277 0.70 -1.15 8.22
N MET A 278 1.40 -1.47 7.13
CA MET A 278 0.98 -1.07 5.80
C MET A 278 -0.38 -1.68 5.44
N ALA A 279 -0.60 -2.97 5.74
CA ALA A 279 -1.89 -3.60 5.54
C ALA A 279 -3.01 -2.94 6.36
N GLU A 280 -2.79 -2.78 7.66
CA GLU A 280 -3.76 -2.17 8.59
C GLU A 280 -4.17 -0.77 8.12
N HIS A 281 -3.20 0.10 7.89
CA HIS A 281 -3.49 1.47 7.45
C HIS A 281 -4.12 1.52 6.05
N THR A 282 -3.78 0.59 5.15
CA THR A 282 -4.44 0.50 3.84
C THR A 282 -5.88 0.06 3.97
N MET A 283 -6.17 -0.91 4.83
CA MET A 283 -7.55 -1.35 5.09
C MET A 283 -8.39 -0.23 5.68
N ASP A 284 -7.87 0.47 6.70
CA ASP A 284 -8.54 1.63 7.31
C ASP A 284 -8.85 2.72 6.26
N ALA A 285 -7.85 3.06 5.42
CA ALA A 285 -8.02 4.07 4.37
C ALA A 285 -9.05 3.68 3.29
N LEU A 286 -9.25 2.39 3.10
CA LEU A 286 -10.19 1.85 2.11
C LEU A 286 -11.52 1.41 2.73
N GLY A 287 -11.69 1.44 4.05
CA GLY A 287 -12.89 0.94 4.74
C GLY A 287 -13.13 -0.55 4.45
N LEU A 288 -12.09 -1.38 4.60
CA LEU A 288 -12.12 -2.83 4.36
C LEU A 288 -12.20 -3.65 5.66
N ASP A 289 -12.54 -3.05 6.78
CA ASP A 289 -12.66 -3.70 8.09
C ASP A 289 -13.92 -4.57 8.21
#